data_0e7a833ee9e9975c84967234c89e400a
#
_entry.id   0e7a833ee9e9975c84967234c89e400a
#
_cell.length_a   1.000
_cell.length_b   1.000
_cell.length_c   1.000
_cell.angle_alpha   90.00
_cell.angle_beta   90.00
_cell.angle_gamma   90.00
#
_symmetry.space_group_name_H-M   'P 1'
#
loop_
_entity.id
_entity.type
_entity.pdbx_description
1 polymer ?
#
loop_
_entity_poly.entity_id
_entity_poly.type
_entity_poly.pdbx_seq_one_letter_code
_entity_poly.pdbx_strand_id
1 'polypeptide(L)'
;LIGKNNVGKTSLLVVLDKFLNYGETKKFQYNDFNLDFRTELKELIENEKLGQKDYKELGIRLRLLIEYNDKDDLEYISPILMDLDVANNFLGLGFDYTLSYDMYLNLREAYQTFENHEKEKEAKSREKEGQYVAKTLDDFLDSKQSLYFFLIRKSIHINKDTESFEEENYINLKDVTNFNLKDVVNFQYINAKRNVDNKEVDKTLSTQTSELYKVQETDDKQQEAIEQFQDRLKDTDVVLSSVYDKMFADIINKVKTFGGMSKNETIIKVVSSLQHRELLKGNTIVVYQQADKELPENYNGLGYMNLISMIFDIDLIIKKMQRNKERKPADINLLFIEEPEAHTHPQMQYVFIKN
;
A
#
# COMPACT_ATOMS: atom_id res chain seq x y z
N LEU A 1 17.51 -1.14 -12.57
CA LEU A 1 16.99 -0.23 -13.61
C LEU A 1 17.91 0.98 -13.73
N ILE A 2 18.70 1.06 -14.79
CA ILE A 2 19.58 2.20 -15.09
C ILE A 2 19.06 2.88 -16.37
N GLY A 3 19.04 4.20 -16.39
CA GLY A 3 18.60 4.98 -17.54
C GLY A 3 18.51 6.48 -17.22
N LYS A 4 18.38 7.31 -18.26
CA LYS A 4 18.19 8.77 -18.11
C LYS A 4 16.93 9.10 -17.32
N ASN A 5 16.83 10.31 -16.78
CA ASN A 5 15.59 10.79 -16.15
C ASN A 5 14.46 10.85 -17.20
N ASN A 6 13.22 10.66 -16.73
CA ASN A 6 11.99 10.65 -17.56
C ASN A 6 11.88 9.54 -18.62
N VAL A 7 12.60 8.41 -18.47
CA VAL A 7 12.44 7.24 -19.38
C VAL A 7 11.47 6.17 -18.83
N GLY A 8 10.68 6.51 -17.82
CA GLY A 8 9.64 5.62 -17.30
C GLY A 8 10.09 4.61 -16.24
N LYS A 9 11.29 4.76 -15.63
CA LYS A 9 11.77 3.86 -14.56
C LYS A 9 10.80 3.81 -13.39
N THR A 10 10.44 4.97 -12.84
CA THR A 10 9.45 5.12 -11.76
C THR A 10 8.08 4.58 -12.17
N SER A 11 7.65 4.86 -13.41
CA SER A 11 6.37 4.37 -13.93
C SER A 11 6.28 2.84 -13.93
N LEU A 12 7.36 2.14 -14.29
CA LEU A 12 7.42 0.69 -14.22
C LEU A 12 7.26 0.18 -12.79
N LEU A 13 7.96 0.77 -11.81
CA LEU A 13 7.86 0.37 -10.40
C LEU A 13 6.45 0.64 -9.83
N VAL A 14 5.87 1.79 -10.18
CA VAL A 14 4.50 2.14 -9.78
C VAL A 14 3.48 1.17 -10.37
N VAL A 15 3.63 0.78 -11.63
CA VAL A 15 2.73 -0.19 -12.28
C VAL A 15 2.87 -1.57 -11.63
N LEU A 16 4.10 -2.05 -11.38
CA LEU A 16 4.32 -3.30 -10.65
C LEU A 16 3.67 -3.28 -9.27
N ASP A 17 3.85 -2.19 -8.51
CA ASP A 17 3.24 -2.02 -7.20
C ASP A 17 1.70 -2.03 -7.27
N LYS A 18 1.12 -1.38 -8.27
CA LYS A 18 -0.33 -1.37 -8.48
C LYS A 18 -0.89 -2.74 -8.85
N PHE A 19 -0.18 -3.56 -9.64
CA PHE A 19 -0.64 -4.91 -9.96
C PHE A 19 -0.46 -5.90 -8.80
N LEU A 20 0.73 -5.93 -8.18
CA LEU A 20 1.08 -6.92 -7.17
C LEU A 20 0.44 -6.61 -5.81
N ASN A 21 0.30 -5.32 -5.48
CA ASN A 21 -0.29 -4.84 -4.23
C ASN A 21 -1.68 -4.20 -4.41
N TYR A 22 -2.39 -4.53 -5.51
CA TYR A 22 -3.72 -3.97 -5.79
C TYR A 22 -4.68 -4.15 -4.61
N GLY A 23 -5.32 -3.07 -4.18
CA GLY A 23 -6.23 -3.06 -3.04
C GLY A 23 -6.94 -1.71 -2.89
N GLU A 24 -7.53 -1.43 -1.74
CA GLU A 24 -8.29 -0.20 -1.51
C GLU A 24 -7.48 1.08 -1.72
N THR A 25 -6.21 1.06 -1.29
CA THR A 25 -5.29 2.23 -1.36
C THR A 25 -4.44 2.27 -2.62
N LYS A 26 -4.35 1.17 -3.38
CA LYS A 26 -3.51 1.03 -4.56
C LYS A 26 -4.36 0.60 -5.75
N LYS A 27 -5.10 1.54 -6.32
CA LYS A 27 -5.93 1.34 -7.52
C LYS A 27 -5.31 2.05 -8.72
N PHE A 28 -5.61 1.54 -9.90
CA PHE A 28 -5.32 2.25 -11.13
C PHE A 28 -6.22 3.49 -11.26
N GLN A 29 -5.62 4.60 -11.69
CA GLN A 29 -6.30 5.86 -11.95
C GLN A 29 -6.27 6.14 -13.44
N TYR A 30 -7.13 7.05 -13.93
CA TYR A 30 -7.15 7.44 -15.34
C TYR A 30 -5.78 7.96 -15.80
N ASN A 31 -5.05 8.63 -14.91
CA ASN A 31 -3.72 9.16 -15.19
C ASN A 31 -2.61 8.09 -15.31
N ASP A 32 -2.88 6.84 -14.99
CA ASP A 32 -1.93 5.73 -15.20
C ASP A 32 -1.93 5.22 -16.66
N PHE A 33 -2.99 5.52 -17.42
CA PHE A 33 -3.03 5.19 -18.84
C PHE A 33 -2.16 6.16 -19.65
N ASN A 34 -1.44 5.64 -20.63
CA ASN A 34 -0.68 6.49 -21.55
C ASN A 34 -1.61 7.31 -22.46
N LEU A 35 -1.07 8.35 -23.08
CA LEU A 35 -1.88 9.28 -23.87
C LEU A 35 -2.52 8.62 -25.10
N ASP A 36 -1.83 7.70 -25.76
CA ASP A 36 -2.35 6.97 -26.90
C ASP A 36 -3.54 6.10 -26.52
N PHE A 37 -3.40 5.37 -25.40
CA PHE A 37 -4.50 4.57 -24.86
C PHE A 37 -5.71 5.44 -24.47
N ARG A 38 -5.49 6.62 -23.87
CA ARG A 38 -6.60 7.54 -23.55
C ARG A 38 -7.33 8.00 -24.80
N THR A 39 -6.58 8.26 -25.87
CA THR A 39 -7.17 8.66 -27.16
C THR A 39 -7.99 7.49 -27.73
N GLU A 40 -7.45 6.29 -27.76
CA GLU A 40 -8.17 5.08 -28.21
C GLU A 40 -9.44 4.82 -27.38
N LEU A 41 -9.37 4.99 -26.05
CA LEU A 41 -10.51 4.83 -25.16
C LEU A 41 -11.60 5.88 -25.41
N LYS A 42 -11.23 7.13 -25.69
CA LYS A 42 -12.18 8.18 -26.06
C LYS A 42 -12.88 7.89 -27.38
N GLU A 43 -12.11 7.52 -28.40
CA GLU A 43 -12.66 7.15 -29.70
C GLU A 43 -13.62 5.96 -29.56
N LEU A 44 -13.30 4.97 -28.73
CA LEU A 44 -14.17 3.84 -28.44
C LEU A 44 -15.49 4.24 -27.79
N ILE A 45 -15.49 5.29 -26.96
CA ILE A 45 -16.68 5.76 -26.24
C ILE A 45 -17.53 6.68 -27.14
N GLU A 46 -16.91 7.57 -27.90
CA GLU A 46 -17.57 8.62 -28.68
C GLU A 46 -18.06 8.12 -30.04
N ASN A 47 -17.32 7.21 -30.70
CA ASN A 47 -17.65 6.68 -32.02
C ASN A 47 -18.86 5.72 -31.97
N GLU A 48 -19.21 5.13 -33.10
CA GLU A 48 -20.29 4.17 -33.20
C GLU A 48 -20.08 2.97 -32.28
N LYS A 49 -21.16 2.44 -31.73
CA LYS A 49 -21.13 1.30 -30.84
C LYS A 49 -20.61 0.07 -31.58
N LEU A 50 -19.52 -0.51 -31.10
CA LEU A 50 -18.99 -1.75 -31.63
C LEU A 50 -19.85 -2.95 -31.26
N GLY A 51 -19.96 -3.91 -32.18
CA GLY A 51 -20.49 -5.23 -31.89
C GLY A 51 -19.50 -6.06 -31.07
N GLN A 52 -20.00 -7.06 -30.35
CA GLN A 52 -19.16 -7.93 -29.51
C GLN A 52 -18.02 -8.61 -30.31
N LYS A 53 -18.27 -8.94 -31.58
CA LYS A 53 -17.25 -9.60 -32.45
C LYS A 53 -16.12 -8.68 -32.87
N ASP A 54 -16.40 -7.37 -32.95
CA ASP A 54 -15.43 -6.36 -33.40
C ASP A 54 -14.74 -5.66 -32.20
N TYR A 55 -15.25 -5.90 -31.00
CA TYR A 55 -14.68 -5.35 -29.78
C TYR A 55 -13.40 -6.07 -29.39
N LYS A 56 -12.35 -5.29 -29.15
CA LYS A 56 -11.09 -5.78 -28.57
C LYS A 56 -10.99 -5.24 -27.14
N GLU A 57 -10.76 -6.12 -26.21
CA GLU A 57 -10.63 -5.77 -24.80
C GLU A 57 -9.42 -4.86 -24.58
N LEU A 58 -9.70 -3.62 -24.17
CA LEU A 58 -8.71 -2.59 -23.87
C LEU A 58 -8.29 -2.66 -22.41
N GLY A 59 -7.00 -2.42 -22.13
CA GLY A 59 -6.51 -2.38 -20.77
C GLY A 59 -4.99 -2.43 -20.65
N ILE A 60 -4.54 -2.47 -19.40
CA ILE A 60 -3.13 -2.64 -19.05
C ILE A 60 -2.92 -4.09 -18.65
N ARG A 61 -1.90 -4.74 -19.20
CA ARG A 61 -1.57 -6.14 -18.92
C ARG A 61 -0.15 -6.25 -18.41
N LEU A 62 0.05 -7.11 -17.40
CA LEU A 62 1.36 -7.51 -16.91
C LEU A 62 1.46 -9.03 -17.03
N ARG A 63 2.60 -9.50 -17.51
CA ARG A 63 2.96 -10.92 -17.55
C ARG A 63 4.25 -11.12 -16.80
N LEU A 64 4.25 -12.06 -15.85
CA LEU A 64 5.42 -12.48 -15.11
C LEU A 64 5.71 -13.95 -15.41
N LEU A 65 6.91 -14.22 -15.88
CA LEU A 65 7.43 -15.56 -16.09
C LEU A 65 8.35 -15.87 -14.90
N ILE A 66 8.05 -16.93 -14.17
CA ILE A 66 8.81 -17.40 -13.03
C ILE A 66 9.35 -18.78 -13.38
N GLU A 67 10.66 -18.92 -13.36
CA GLU A 67 11.35 -20.19 -13.51
C GLU A 67 11.66 -20.76 -12.10
N TYR A 68 11.41 -22.05 -11.88
CA TYR A 68 11.71 -22.75 -10.65
C TYR A 68 12.50 -24.04 -10.95
N ASN A 69 13.10 -24.63 -9.94
CA ASN A 69 13.93 -25.84 -10.05
C ASN A 69 13.61 -26.85 -8.94
N ASP A 70 14.17 -28.04 -9.03
CA ASP A 70 13.91 -29.18 -8.12
C ASP A 70 14.25 -28.91 -6.64
N LYS A 71 14.97 -27.82 -6.34
CA LYS A 71 15.34 -27.45 -4.96
C LYS A 71 14.41 -26.43 -4.36
N ASP A 72 13.54 -25.82 -5.17
CA ASP A 72 12.61 -24.82 -4.72
C ASP A 72 11.41 -25.48 -4.03
N ASP A 73 10.92 -24.82 -3.00
CA ASP A 73 9.71 -25.25 -2.31
C ASP A 73 8.48 -24.79 -3.09
N LEU A 74 7.74 -25.74 -3.65
CA LEU A 74 6.58 -25.46 -4.49
C LEU A 74 5.26 -25.34 -3.70
N GLU A 75 5.29 -25.31 -2.37
CA GLU A 75 4.08 -25.32 -1.54
C GLU A 75 3.11 -24.21 -1.91
N TYR A 76 3.60 -22.97 -2.09
CA TYR A 76 2.74 -21.83 -2.41
C TYR A 76 2.29 -21.79 -3.86
N ILE A 77 3.05 -22.32 -4.79
CA ILE A 77 2.72 -22.29 -6.21
C ILE A 77 1.97 -23.55 -6.69
N SER A 78 2.06 -24.67 -5.96
CA SER A 78 1.42 -25.94 -6.37
C SER A 78 -0.07 -25.82 -6.70
N PRO A 79 -0.90 -24.99 -6.02
CA PRO A 79 -2.33 -24.87 -6.37
C PRO A 79 -2.59 -24.18 -7.70
N ILE A 80 -1.60 -23.50 -8.26
CA ILE A 80 -1.71 -22.69 -9.47
C ILE A 80 -0.81 -23.16 -10.62
N LEU A 81 -0.09 -24.26 -10.43
CA LEU A 81 0.67 -24.89 -11.52
C LEU A 81 -0.30 -25.45 -12.56
N MET A 82 -0.10 -25.05 -13.81
CA MET A 82 -0.93 -25.45 -14.93
C MET A 82 -0.47 -26.76 -15.58
N ASP A 83 0.80 -27.11 -15.35
CA ASP A 83 1.42 -28.30 -15.92
C ASP A 83 2.16 -29.07 -14.82
N LEU A 84 2.04 -30.39 -14.85
CA LEU A 84 2.72 -31.32 -13.96
C LEU A 84 3.90 -32.03 -14.65
N ASP A 85 4.22 -31.65 -15.90
CA ASP A 85 5.42 -32.16 -16.58
C ASP A 85 6.66 -31.61 -15.89
N VAL A 86 7.46 -32.52 -15.31
CA VAL A 86 8.73 -32.16 -14.65
C VAL A 86 9.69 -31.42 -15.59
N ALA A 87 9.52 -31.55 -16.89
CA ALA A 87 10.32 -30.82 -17.87
C ALA A 87 9.84 -29.38 -18.09
N ASN A 88 8.65 -29.00 -17.61
CA ASN A 88 8.13 -27.66 -17.66
C ASN A 88 8.24 -27.01 -16.28
N ASN A 89 9.30 -26.24 -16.06
CA ASN A 89 9.63 -25.60 -14.79
C ASN A 89 9.27 -24.10 -14.80
N PHE A 90 8.25 -23.71 -15.55
CA PHE A 90 7.79 -22.33 -15.66
C PHE A 90 6.40 -22.15 -15.04
N LEU A 91 6.24 -21.03 -14.33
CA LEU A 91 4.96 -20.52 -13.85
C LEU A 91 4.68 -19.17 -14.52
N GLY A 92 3.58 -19.06 -15.24
CA GLY A 92 3.11 -17.83 -15.86
C GLY A 92 2.06 -17.13 -14.99
N LEU A 93 2.32 -15.92 -14.53
CA LEU A 93 1.32 -15.08 -13.86
C LEU A 93 0.86 -13.95 -14.79
N GLY A 94 -0.43 -13.86 -15.00
CA GLY A 94 -1.09 -12.82 -15.77
C GLY A 94 -1.92 -11.88 -14.91
N PHE A 95 -1.81 -10.60 -15.18
CA PHE A 95 -2.60 -9.55 -14.54
C PHE A 95 -3.21 -8.68 -15.63
N ASP A 96 -4.53 -8.68 -15.72
CA ASP A 96 -5.28 -7.93 -16.72
C ASP A 96 -6.17 -6.90 -16.01
N TYR A 97 -5.84 -5.62 -16.15
CA TYR A 97 -6.71 -4.52 -15.73
C TYR A 97 -7.39 -3.98 -16.97
N THR A 98 -8.58 -4.49 -17.26
CA THR A 98 -9.21 -4.38 -18.57
C THR A 98 -10.67 -3.93 -18.48
N LEU A 99 -11.16 -3.40 -19.60
CA LEU A 99 -12.55 -3.06 -19.86
C LEU A 99 -13.18 -4.20 -20.65
N SER A 100 -14.05 -4.99 -20.02
CA SER A 100 -14.79 -6.05 -20.72
C SER A 100 -15.87 -5.46 -21.62
N TYR A 101 -16.40 -6.25 -22.58
CA TYR A 101 -17.44 -5.79 -23.50
C TYR A 101 -18.69 -5.28 -22.76
N ASP A 102 -19.16 -6.00 -21.74
CA ASP A 102 -20.34 -5.59 -20.97
C ASP A 102 -20.10 -4.27 -20.22
N MET A 103 -18.90 -4.12 -19.66
CA MET A 103 -18.51 -2.88 -19.00
C MET A 103 -18.31 -1.72 -19.98
N TYR A 104 -17.84 -2.00 -21.20
CA TYR A 104 -17.80 -1.02 -22.27
C TYR A 104 -19.19 -0.49 -22.61
N LEU A 105 -20.19 -1.37 -22.72
CA LEU A 105 -21.57 -0.94 -22.97
C LEU A 105 -22.10 -0.05 -21.83
N ASN A 106 -21.89 -0.47 -20.59
CA ASN A 106 -22.29 0.29 -19.41
C ASN A 106 -21.57 1.66 -19.31
N LEU A 107 -20.29 1.69 -19.65
CA LEU A 107 -19.49 2.93 -19.68
C LEU A 107 -20.05 3.93 -20.71
N ARG A 108 -20.38 3.46 -21.92
CA ARG A 108 -20.97 4.29 -22.96
C ARG A 108 -22.33 4.88 -22.55
N GLU A 109 -23.21 4.08 -21.99
CA GLU A 109 -24.52 4.49 -21.54
C GLU A 109 -24.41 5.52 -20.41
N ALA A 110 -23.53 5.26 -19.45
CA ALA A 110 -23.27 6.19 -18.37
C ALA A 110 -22.67 7.53 -18.86
N TYR A 111 -21.78 7.48 -19.86
CA TYR A 111 -21.23 8.70 -20.44
C TYR A 111 -22.30 9.51 -21.21
N GLN A 112 -23.15 8.86 -22.01
CA GLN A 112 -24.25 9.53 -22.70
C GLN A 112 -25.19 10.25 -21.71
N THR A 113 -25.51 9.60 -20.60
CA THR A 113 -26.33 10.20 -19.54
C THR A 113 -25.64 11.40 -18.91
N PHE A 114 -24.35 11.28 -18.64
CA PHE A 114 -23.53 12.35 -18.09
C PHE A 114 -23.44 13.55 -19.07
N GLU A 115 -23.15 13.29 -20.33
CA GLU A 115 -23.05 14.33 -21.37
C GLU A 115 -24.37 15.12 -21.53
N ASN A 116 -25.50 14.43 -21.55
CA ASN A 116 -26.80 15.08 -21.63
C ASN A 116 -27.05 15.98 -20.41
N HIS A 117 -26.72 15.52 -19.22
CA HIS A 117 -26.86 16.30 -17.99
C HIS A 117 -25.93 17.55 -17.98
N GLU A 118 -24.71 17.44 -18.50
CA GLU A 118 -23.79 18.57 -18.61
C GLU A 118 -24.29 19.60 -19.64
N LYS A 119 -24.84 19.15 -20.77
CA LYS A 119 -25.48 20.02 -21.77
C LYS A 119 -26.69 20.80 -21.19
N GLU A 120 -27.52 20.15 -20.37
CA GLU A 120 -28.63 20.79 -19.68
C GLU A 120 -28.14 21.84 -18.66
N LYS A 121 -27.09 21.58 -17.92
CA LYS A 121 -26.50 22.50 -16.96
C LYS A 121 -25.94 23.76 -17.70
N GLU A 122 -25.24 23.53 -18.79
CA GLU A 122 -24.70 24.60 -19.62
C GLU A 122 -25.81 25.47 -20.19
N ALA A 123 -26.89 24.88 -20.72
CA ALA A 123 -28.05 25.62 -21.22
C ALA A 123 -28.70 26.49 -20.12
N LYS A 124 -28.95 25.89 -18.93
CA LYS A 124 -29.51 26.63 -17.78
C LYS A 124 -28.60 27.74 -17.26
N SER A 125 -27.30 27.57 -17.36
CA SER A 125 -26.32 28.60 -16.95
C SER A 125 -26.32 29.78 -17.92
N ARG A 126 -26.41 29.53 -19.24
CA ARG A 126 -26.50 30.59 -20.27
C ARG A 126 -27.75 31.44 -20.10
N GLU A 127 -28.89 30.86 -19.72
CA GLU A 127 -30.12 31.56 -19.42
C GLU A 127 -30.00 32.52 -18.22
N LYS A 128 -29.06 32.26 -17.29
CA LYS A 128 -28.85 33.05 -16.07
C LYS A 128 -27.62 33.95 -16.12
N GLU A 129 -27.07 34.22 -17.32
CA GLU A 129 -25.80 34.94 -17.51
C GLU A 129 -24.62 34.41 -16.71
N GLY A 130 -24.67 33.12 -16.34
CA GLY A 130 -23.60 32.43 -15.62
C GLY A 130 -22.53 31.86 -16.55
N GLN A 131 -21.30 31.75 -16.05
CA GLN A 131 -20.20 31.07 -16.75
C GLN A 131 -20.08 29.63 -16.21
N TYR A 132 -20.82 28.68 -16.79
CA TYR A 132 -20.64 27.29 -16.55
C TYR A 132 -19.76 26.66 -17.64
N VAL A 133 -18.71 25.94 -17.24
CA VAL A 133 -17.89 25.15 -18.16
C VAL A 133 -18.31 23.69 -18.00
N ALA A 134 -18.88 23.14 -19.08
CA ALA A 134 -19.28 21.74 -19.10
C ALA A 134 -18.06 20.81 -18.89
N LYS A 135 -18.24 19.78 -18.09
CA LYS A 135 -17.22 18.77 -17.87
C LYS A 135 -17.06 17.91 -19.12
N THR A 136 -15.82 17.51 -19.37
CA THR A 136 -15.41 16.74 -20.53
C THR A 136 -15.48 15.23 -20.27
N LEU A 137 -15.24 14.43 -21.31
CA LEU A 137 -15.04 12.97 -21.19
C LEU A 137 -13.85 12.63 -20.29
N ASP A 138 -12.77 13.45 -20.31
CA ASP A 138 -11.64 13.26 -19.41
C ASP A 138 -12.04 13.39 -17.93
N ASP A 139 -12.84 14.40 -17.59
CA ASP A 139 -13.34 14.61 -16.24
C ASP A 139 -14.24 13.46 -15.77
N PHE A 140 -15.06 12.92 -16.69
CA PHE A 140 -15.88 11.75 -16.43
C PHE A 140 -15.03 10.52 -16.17
N LEU A 141 -14.05 10.23 -17.04
CA LEU A 141 -13.18 9.08 -16.93
C LEU A 141 -12.29 9.18 -15.68
N ASP A 142 -11.73 10.35 -15.35
CA ASP A 142 -10.92 10.53 -14.15
C ASP A 142 -11.71 10.17 -12.87
N SER A 143 -12.99 10.52 -12.83
CA SER A 143 -13.85 10.25 -11.68
C SER A 143 -14.48 8.86 -11.64
N LYS A 144 -14.67 8.18 -12.79
CA LYS A 144 -15.54 7.01 -12.90
C LYS A 144 -14.88 5.76 -13.52
N GLN A 145 -13.69 5.87 -14.14
CA GLN A 145 -13.07 4.74 -14.86
C GLN A 145 -12.93 3.49 -13.99
N SER A 146 -12.65 3.63 -12.70
CA SER A 146 -12.49 2.52 -11.76
C SER A 146 -13.77 1.68 -11.53
N LEU A 147 -14.92 2.15 -11.98
CA LEU A 147 -16.18 1.41 -11.94
C LEU A 147 -16.34 0.43 -13.11
N TYR A 148 -15.55 0.61 -14.16
CA TYR A 148 -15.70 -0.15 -15.41
C TYR A 148 -14.49 -1.03 -15.73
N PHE A 149 -13.32 -0.72 -15.16
CA PHE A 149 -12.11 -1.52 -15.32
C PHE A 149 -11.91 -2.42 -14.11
N PHE A 150 -11.61 -3.69 -14.34
CA PHE A 150 -11.41 -4.67 -13.29
C PHE A 150 -10.09 -5.41 -13.46
N LEU A 151 -9.45 -5.71 -12.33
CA LEU A 151 -8.25 -6.53 -12.30
C LEU A 151 -8.62 -8.01 -12.21
N ILE A 152 -8.19 -8.76 -13.21
CA ILE A 152 -8.21 -10.22 -13.24
C ILE A 152 -6.78 -10.72 -13.06
N ARG A 153 -6.59 -11.67 -12.16
CA ARG A 153 -5.32 -12.36 -11.91
C ARG A 153 -5.42 -13.78 -12.38
N LYS A 154 -4.43 -14.21 -13.14
CA LYS A 154 -4.44 -15.51 -13.83
C LYS A 154 -3.14 -16.26 -13.57
N SER A 155 -3.21 -17.60 -13.45
CA SER A 155 -2.11 -18.47 -13.79
C SER A 155 -2.29 -18.88 -15.24
N ILE A 156 -1.29 -18.69 -16.08
CA ILE A 156 -1.35 -18.93 -17.54
C ILE A 156 -0.34 -20.02 -17.88
N HIS A 157 -0.77 -20.99 -18.66
CA HIS A 157 0.11 -22.05 -19.14
C HIS A 157 1.25 -21.48 -19.98
N ILE A 158 2.46 -21.99 -19.76
CA ILE A 158 3.65 -21.59 -20.49
C ILE A 158 4.07 -22.73 -21.42
N ASN A 159 4.19 -22.42 -22.70
CA ASN A 159 4.80 -23.32 -23.65
C ASN A 159 6.31 -23.37 -23.41
N LYS A 160 6.82 -24.51 -22.96
CA LYS A 160 8.23 -24.67 -22.55
C LYS A 160 9.24 -24.51 -23.71
N ASP A 161 8.82 -24.84 -24.94
CA ASP A 161 9.73 -24.79 -26.08
C ASP A 161 9.93 -23.35 -26.60
N THR A 162 8.94 -22.51 -26.42
CA THR A 162 8.93 -21.12 -26.90
C THR A 162 8.97 -20.11 -25.77
N GLU A 163 8.87 -20.53 -24.51
CA GLU A 163 8.76 -19.69 -23.31
C GLU A 163 7.66 -18.64 -23.43
N SER A 164 6.58 -18.97 -24.15
CA SER A 164 5.48 -18.05 -24.44
C SER A 164 4.22 -18.36 -23.63
N PHE A 165 3.45 -17.31 -23.32
CA PHE A 165 2.18 -17.43 -22.63
C PHE A 165 1.09 -17.94 -23.58
N GLU A 166 0.42 -19.02 -23.22
CA GLU A 166 -0.77 -19.51 -23.90
C GLU A 166 -2.01 -18.82 -23.33
N GLU A 167 -2.29 -17.61 -23.79
CA GLU A 167 -3.28 -16.66 -23.20
C GLU A 167 -4.69 -17.25 -23.03
N GLU A 168 -5.09 -18.23 -23.85
CA GLU A 168 -6.39 -18.88 -23.79
C GLU A 168 -6.43 -20.03 -22.76
N ASN A 169 -5.27 -20.50 -22.31
CA ASN A 169 -5.13 -21.59 -21.34
C ASN A 169 -4.70 -21.04 -19.99
N TYR A 170 -5.69 -20.74 -19.11
CA TYR A 170 -5.41 -20.14 -17.81
C TYR A 170 -6.40 -20.57 -16.73
N ILE A 171 -5.97 -20.43 -15.48
CA ILE A 171 -6.79 -20.51 -14.27
C ILE A 171 -6.94 -19.11 -13.68
N ASN A 172 -8.17 -18.71 -13.32
CA ASN A 172 -8.38 -17.46 -12.58
C ASN A 172 -7.97 -17.66 -11.12
N LEU A 173 -7.02 -16.87 -10.62
CA LEU A 173 -6.50 -17.02 -9.25
C LEU A 173 -7.55 -16.73 -8.16
N LYS A 174 -8.64 -16.04 -8.51
CA LYS A 174 -9.77 -15.81 -7.60
C LYS A 174 -10.52 -17.11 -7.27
N ASP A 175 -10.51 -18.08 -8.18
CA ASP A 175 -11.25 -19.33 -8.05
C ASP A 175 -10.42 -20.42 -7.34
N VAL A 176 -9.15 -20.14 -7.06
CA VAL A 176 -8.24 -21.06 -6.36
C VAL A 176 -8.37 -20.88 -4.85
N THR A 177 -8.83 -21.90 -4.15
CA THR A 177 -8.97 -21.88 -2.69
C THR A 177 -7.63 -21.88 -1.98
N ASN A 178 -7.52 -21.13 -0.89
CA ASN A 178 -6.31 -21.02 -0.04
C ASN A 178 -5.06 -20.48 -0.76
N PHE A 179 -5.22 -19.84 -1.91
CA PHE A 179 -4.14 -19.17 -2.60
C PHE A 179 -4.04 -17.69 -2.21
N ASN A 180 -2.82 -17.24 -1.97
CA ASN A 180 -2.55 -15.81 -1.75
C ASN A 180 -1.30 -15.42 -2.55
N LEU A 181 -1.47 -14.54 -3.51
CA LEU A 181 -0.39 -14.04 -4.37
C LEU A 181 0.83 -13.52 -3.60
N LYS A 182 0.61 -12.90 -2.43
CA LYS A 182 1.69 -12.36 -1.58
C LYS A 182 2.57 -13.46 -0.94
N ASP A 183 2.16 -14.72 -1.01
CA ASP A 183 2.98 -15.84 -0.56
C ASP A 183 3.92 -16.30 -1.68
N VAL A 184 3.57 -16.06 -2.93
CA VAL A 184 4.43 -16.31 -4.09
C VAL A 184 5.32 -15.12 -4.38
N VAL A 185 4.74 -13.92 -4.56
CA VAL A 185 5.49 -12.70 -4.90
C VAL A 185 5.15 -11.60 -3.90
N ASN A 186 6.11 -11.24 -3.08
CA ASN A 186 6.05 -10.10 -2.16
C ASN A 186 6.87 -8.95 -2.74
N PHE A 187 6.19 -7.95 -3.25
CA PHE A 187 6.79 -6.77 -3.85
C PHE A 187 6.73 -5.60 -2.88
N GLN A 188 7.89 -5.01 -2.61
CA GLN A 188 8.03 -3.82 -1.79
C GLN A 188 8.83 -2.76 -2.53
N TYR A 189 8.45 -1.50 -2.33
CA TYR A 189 8.99 -0.39 -3.07
C TYR A 189 9.19 0.81 -2.15
N ILE A 190 10.41 1.33 -2.10
CA ILE A 190 10.77 2.56 -1.40
C ILE A 190 10.89 3.68 -2.43
N ASN A 191 9.99 4.66 -2.34
CA ASN A 191 9.90 5.79 -3.26
C ASN A 191 11.07 6.77 -3.05
N ALA A 192 11.52 7.42 -4.11
CA ALA A 192 12.51 8.51 -4.04
C ALA A 192 12.03 9.69 -3.17
N LYS A 193 10.74 10.04 -3.28
CA LYS A 193 10.14 11.09 -2.47
C LYS A 193 9.79 10.55 -1.08
N ARG A 194 10.74 10.66 -0.16
CA ARG A 194 10.57 10.32 1.25
C ARG A 194 10.03 11.54 1.99
N ASN A 195 9.13 11.30 2.94
CA ASN A 195 8.57 12.35 3.78
C ASN A 195 9.57 12.79 4.88
N VAL A 196 10.79 13.10 4.48
CA VAL A 196 11.80 13.66 5.38
C VAL A 196 11.81 15.17 5.18
N ASP A 197 11.12 15.87 6.06
CA ASP A 197 11.04 17.33 6.05
C ASP A 197 11.55 17.87 7.41
N ASN A 198 12.23 19.02 7.37
CA ASN A 198 12.72 19.70 8.58
C ASN A 198 11.62 20.46 9.33
N LYS A 199 10.36 20.12 9.14
CA LYS A 199 9.25 20.74 9.87
C LYS A 199 9.13 20.13 11.26
N GLU A 200 8.91 20.99 12.27
CA GLU A 200 8.73 20.56 13.68
C GLU A 200 7.63 19.51 13.89
N VAL A 201 6.73 19.35 12.92
CA VAL A 201 5.58 18.43 12.97
C VAL A 201 5.90 17.05 12.42
N ASP A 202 6.94 16.91 11.58
CA ASP A 202 7.29 15.64 10.94
C ASP A 202 8.33 14.85 11.74
N LYS A 203 7.83 14.02 12.64
CA LYS A 203 8.64 13.05 13.42
C LYS A 203 8.78 11.73 12.63
N THR A 204 9.40 11.76 11.46
CA THR A 204 9.48 10.60 10.56
C THR A 204 10.22 9.42 11.19
N LEU A 205 11.39 9.67 11.77
CA LEU A 205 12.18 8.62 12.43
C LEU A 205 11.49 8.10 13.69
N SER A 206 10.83 8.98 14.45
CA SER A 206 10.04 8.59 15.62
C SER A 206 8.85 7.70 15.23
N THR A 207 8.20 7.99 14.10
CA THR A 207 7.11 7.16 13.57
C THR A 207 7.64 5.80 13.11
N GLN A 208 8.75 5.77 12.37
CA GLN A 208 9.40 4.54 11.94
C GLN A 208 9.85 3.67 13.13
N THR A 209 10.38 4.28 14.18
CA THR A 209 10.74 3.58 15.43
C THR A 209 9.53 2.89 16.06
N SER A 210 8.37 3.57 16.08
CA SER A 210 7.13 2.99 16.59
C SER A 210 6.63 1.82 15.71
N GLU A 211 6.81 1.90 14.40
CA GLU A 211 6.48 0.82 13.48
C GLU A 211 7.43 -0.39 13.64
N LEU A 212 8.72 -0.14 13.81
CA LEU A 212 9.72 -1.19 14.09
C LEU A 212 9.39 -1.93 15.38
N TYR A 213 9.00 -1.22 16.43
CA TYR A 213 8.59 -1.85 17.69
C TYR A 213 7.42 -2.82 17.49
N LYS A 214 6.39 -2.44 16.72
CA LYS A 214 5.25 -3.33 16.44
C LYS A 214 5.65 -4.62 15.74
N VAL A 215 6.64 -4.55 14.86
CA VAL A 215 7.15 -5.75 14.15
C VAL A 215 8.05 -6.58 15.06
N GLN A 216 8.85 -5.94 15.92
CA GLN A 216 9.75 -6.61 16.86
C GLN A 216 9.01 -7.27 18.04
N GLU A 217 7.79 -6.83 18.36
CA GLU A 217 6.95 -7.41 19.41
C GLU A 217 6.70 -8.92 19.20
N THR A 218 6.91 -9.42 18.00
CA THR A 218 6.80 -10.83 17.63
C THR A 218 8.15 -11.56 17.56
N ASP A 219 9.27 -10.88 17.87
CA ASP A 219 10.62 -11.44 17.83
C ASP A 219 11.05 -11.94 19.22
N ASP A 220 11.28 -13.24 19.37
CA ASP A 220 11.69 -13.89 20.63
C ASP A 220 12.96 -13.28 21.25
N LYS A 221 13.85 -12.71 20.45
CA LYS A 221 15.10 -12.12 20.97
C LYS A 221 14.90 -10.86 21.78
N GLN A 222 13.75 -10.22 21.62
CA GLN A 222 13.43 -8.95 22.29
C GLN A 222 12.28 -9.10 23.30
N GLN A 223 11.72 -10.30 23.41
CA GLN A 223 10.54 -10.56 24.24
C GLN A 223 10.74 -10.15 25.69
N GLU A 224 11.89 -10.45 26.29
CA GLU A 224 12.21 -10.06 27.67
C GLU A 224 12.19 -8.53 27.87
N ALA A 225 12.76 -7.78 26.93
CA ALA A 225 12.74 -6.31 27.01
C ALA A 225 11.33 -5.74 26.86
N ILE A 226 10.52 -6.35 26.01
CA ILE A 226 9.12 -5.97 25.78
C ILE A 226 8.27 -6.27 27.02
N GLU A 227 8.44 -7.44 27.63
CA GLU A 227 7.76 -7.83 28.88
C GLU A 227 8.12 -6.87 30.03
N GLN A 228 9.41 -6.56 30.20
CA GLN A 228 9.85 -5.57 31.19
C GLN A 228 9.21 -4.19 30.94
N PHE A 229 9.09 -3.76 29.72
CA PHE A 229 8.44 -2.50 29.37
C PHE A 229 6.94 -2.54 29.71
N GLN A 230 6.24 -3.62 29.37
CA GLN A 230 4.82 -3.80 29.69
C GLN A 230 4.56 -3.83 31.19
N ASP A 231 5.43 -4.50 31.97
CA ASP A 231 5.31 -4.53 33.43
C ASP A 231 5.51 -3.16 34.04
N ARG A 232 6.48 -2.37 33.56
CA ARG A 232 6.66 -0.96 34.00
C ARG A 232 5.45 -0.10 33.69
N LEU A 233 4.79 -0.33 32.56
CA LEU A 233 3.55 0.40 32.24
C LEU A 233 2.40 0.04 33.18
N LYS A 234 2.24 -1.24 33.54
CA LYS A 234 1.26 -1.66 34.56
C LYS A 234 1.50 -0.99 35.93
N ASP A 235 2.76 -0.96 36.36
CA ASP A 235 3.12 -0.25 37.60
C ASP A 235 2.72 1.22 37.51
N THR A 236 2.99 1.86 36.37
CA THR A 236 2.62 3.26 36.13
C THR A 236 1.11 3.47 36.12
N ASP A 237 0.34 2.54 35.52
CA ASP A 237 -1.13 2.58 35.52
C ASP A 237 -1.71 2.54 36.94
N VAL A 238 -1.14 1.75 37.84
CA VAL A 238 -1.56 1.68 39.23
C VAL A 238 -1.35 3.04 39.93
N VAL A 239 -0.18 3.66 39.73
CA VAL A 239 0.15 4.97 40.29
C VAL A 239 -0.79 6.04 39.71
N LEU A 240 -0.96 6.09 38.39
CA LEU A 240 -1.85 7.07 37.74
C LEU A 240 -3.31 6.89 38.16
N SER A 241 -3.80 5.65 38.27
CA SER A 241 -5.15 5.37 38.76
C SER A 241 -5.38 5.89 40.14
N SER A 242 -4.37 5.81 41.04
CA SER A 242 -4.45 6.40 42.39
C SER A 242 -4.49 7.94 42.38
N VAL A 243 -3.83 8.56 41.42
CA VAL A 243 -3.90 10.01 41.19
C VAL A 243 -5.27 10.40 40.66
N TYR A 244 -5.82 9.63 39.72
CA TYR A 244 -7.16 9.86 39.13
C TYR A 244 -8.25 9.72 40.19
N ASP A 245 -8.16 8.73 41.07
CA ASP A 245 -9.10 8.59 42.19
C ASP A 245 -9.18 9.88 43.06
N LYS A 246 -8.05 10.57 43.23
CA LYS A 246 -8.01 11.87 43.96
C LYS A 246 -8.52 13.04 43.11
N MET A 247 -8.09 13.11 41.85
CA MET A 247 -8.46 14.21 40.93
C MET A 247 -9.95 14.23 40.63
N PHE A 248 -10.54 13.06 40.45
CA PHE A 248 -11.95 12.92 40.07
C PHE A 248 -12.91 12.64 41.22
N ALA A 249 -12.42 12.64 42.48
CA ALA A 249 -13.23 12.35 43.67
C ALA A 249 -14.48 13.23 43.76
N ASP A 250 -14.37 14.52 43.51
CA ASP A 250 -15.47 15.47 43.59
C ASP A 250 -16.55 15.21 42.54
N ILE A 251 -16.13 14.88 41.30
CA ILE A 251 -17.09 14.59 40.21
C ILE A 251 -17.80 13.27 40.45
N ILE A 252 -17.09 12.27 40.95
CA ILE A 252 -17.63 10.96 41.30
C ILE A 252 -18.64 11.09 42.44
N ASN A 253 -18.33 11.91 43.44
CA ASN A 253 -19.24 12.19 44.55
C ASN A 253 -20.51 12.94 44.09
N LYS A 254 -20.38 13.90 43.20
CA LYS A 254 -21.54 14.58 42.58
C LYS A 254 -22.43 13.60 41.84
N VAL A 255 -21.86 12.70 41.03
CA VAL A 255 -22.63 11.65 40.30
C VAL A 255 -23.39 10.74 41.28
N LYS A 256 -22.77 10.36 42.38
CA LYS A 256 -23.43 9.60 43.46
C LYS A 256 -24.60 10.37 44.09
N THR A 257 -24.45 11.67 44.27
CA THR A 257 -25.48 12.53 44.88
C THR A 257 -26.69 12.74 43.99
N PHE A 258 -26.50 12.77 42.66
CA PHE A 258 -27.60 12.91 41.68
C PHE A 258 -28.37 11.61 41.39
N GLY A 259 -28.21 10.58 42.24
CA GLY A 259 -29.06 9.38 42.19
C GLY A 259 -28.68 8.38 41.11
N GLY A 260 -27.52 8.51 40.50
CA GLY A 260 -27.03 7.59 39.49
C GLY A 260 -26.59 6.22 40.01
N MET A 261 -26.72 5.96 41.34
CA MET A 261 -26.28 4.69 41.92
C MET A 261 -27.17 4.29 43.11
N SER A 262 -27.80 3.16 43.06
CA SER A 262 -28.35 2.43 44.18
C SER A 262 -27.21 1.99 45.11
N LYS A 263 -27.46 2.02 46.42
CA LYS A 263 -26.43 1.87 47.46
C LYS A 263 -25.54 0.64 47.45
N ASN A 264 -25.76 -0.33 46.53
CA ASN A 264 -25.09 -1.65 46.58
C ASN A 264 -24.62 -2.23 45.23
N GLU A 265 -24.75 -1.59 44.08
CA GLU A 265 -24.59 -2.36 42.83
C GLU A 265 -23.57 -1.86 41.80
N THR A 266 -23.15 -0.60 41.78
CA THR A 266 -22.17 -0.14 40.78
C THR A 266 -21.28 0.98 41.32
N ILE A 267 -19.97 0.81 41.29
CA ILE A 267 -18.99 1.84 41.63
C ILE A 267 -18.36 2.34 40.32
N ILE A 268 -18.49 3.64 40.05
CA ILE A 268 -17.74 4.27 38.95
C ILE A 268 -16.31 4.57 39.46
N LYS A 269 -15.33 4.12 38.65
CA LYS A 269 -13.92 4.37 38.85
C LYS A 269 -13.31 4.94 37.57
N VAL A 270 -12.47 5.92 37.68
CA VAL A 270 -11.62 6.40 36.60
C VAL A 270 -10.27 5.73 36.77
N VAL A 271 -9.89 4.90 35.83
CA VAL A 271 -8.61 4.15 35.85
C VAL A 271 -7.73 4.54 34.68
N SER A 272 -6.42 4.52 34.89
CA SER A 272 -5.46 4.60 33.80
C SER A 272 -5.43 3.27 33.04
N SER A 273 -5.23 3.34 31.72
CA SER A 273 -5.01 2.17 30.85
C SER A 273 -4.01 2.57 29.77
N LEU A 274 -2.72 2.46 30.13
CA LEU A 274 -1.62 2.79 29.21
C LEU A 274 -1.37 1.60 28.29
N GLN A 275 -1.72 1.78 27.03
CA GLN A 275 -1.37 0.80 26.00
C GLN A 275 0.02 1.10 25.45
N HIS A 276 0.95 0.15 25.54
CA HIS A 276 2.34 0.32 25.09
C HIS A 276 2.45 0.80 23.63
N ARG A 277 1.56 0.31 22.74
CA ARG A 277 1.51 0.72 21.33
C ARG A 277 1.10 2.18 21.15
N GLU A 278 0.15 2.66 21.94
CA GLU A 278 -0.33 4.05 21.90
C GLU A 278 0.72 5.01 22.47
N LEU A 279 1.44 4.59 23.52
CA LEU A 279 2.50 5.40 24.11
C LEU A 279 3.69 5.60 23.18
N LEU A 280 4.06 4.59 22.42
CA LEU A 280 5.15 4.72 21.45
C LEU A 280 4.76 5.62 20.28
N LYS A 281 3.49 5.59 19.88
CA LYS A 281 2.99 6.43 18.79
C LYS A 281 2.90 7.90 19.23
N GLY A 282 3.80 8.73 18.73
CA GLY A 282 3.81 10.17 18.99
C GLY A 282 4.51 10.61 20.28
N ASN A 283 4.92 9.66 21.14
CA ASN A 283 5.68 9.95 22.36
C ASN A 283 7.14 9.49 22.30
N THR A 284 7.52 8.73 21.29
CA THR A 284 8.91 8.38 21.00
C THR A 284 9.54 9.49 20.19
N ILE A 285 10.72 9.94 20.59
CA ILE A 285 11.51 10.92 19.84
C ILE A 285 12.89 10.34 19.55
N VAL A 286 13.36 10.55 18.34
CA VAL A 286 14.75 10.25 17.97
C VAL A 286 15.57 11.50 18.20
N VAL A 287 16.67 11.35 18.90
CA VAL A 287 17.60 12.44 19.22
C VAL A 287 19.01 12.08 18.73
N TYR A 288 19.76 13.08 18.36
CA TYR A 288 21.17 12.94 18.02
C TYR A 288 22.02 13.48 19.16
N GLN A 289 22.95 12.66 19.60
CA GLN A 289 23.90 13.09 20.63
C GLN A 289 25.15 13.69 19.99
N GLN A 290 25.42 14.95 20.32
CA GLN A 290 26.65 15.61 19.93
C GLN A 290 27.37 16.10 21.20
N ALA A 291 28.47 15.46 21.58
CA ALA A 291 29.12 15.60 22.89
C ALA A 291 28.11 15.30 24.00
N ASP A 292 27.86 16.25 24.92
CA ASP A 292 26.93 16.11 26.05
C ASP A 292 25.53 16.68 25.76
N LYS A 293 25.20 17.01 24.51
CA LYS A 293 23.94 17.63 24.14
C LYS A 293 23.14 16.72 23.21
N GLU A 294 21.84 16.67 23.44
CA GLU A 294 20.89 15.98 22.57
C GLU A 294 20.16 16.99 21.68
N LEU A 295 20.07 16.68 20.41
CA LEU A 295 19.37 17.48 19.40
C LEU A 295 18.25 16.65 18.80
N PRO A 296 17.02 17.19 18.70
CA PRO A 296 15.90 16.53 18.03
C PRO A 296 16.23 16.22 16.55
N GLU A 297 15.53 15.21 16.00
CA GLU A 297 15.76 14.71 14.61
C GLU A 297 15.74 15.82 13.54
N ASN A 298 14.90 16.83 13.68
CA ASN A 298 14.72 17.94 12.74
C ASN A 298 15.91 18.94 12.70
N TYR A 299 16.87 18.82 13.60
CA TYR A 299 18.08 19.66 13.59
C TYR A 299 19.22 19.05 12.75
N ASN A 300 19.02 17.87 12.19
CA ASN A 300 20.00 17.26 11.30
C ASN A 300 19.86 17.69 9.85
N GLY A 301 20.94 17.57 9.09
CA GLY A 301 20.91 17.80 7.64
C GLY A 301 20.02 16.77 6.94
N LEU A 302 19.24 17.25 5.95
CA LEU A 302 18.29 16.44 5.17
C LEU A 302 18.91 15.15 4.60
N GLY A 303 20.15 15.20 4.11
CA GLY A 303 20.83 14.04 3.55
C GLY A 303 21.09 12.93 4.58
N TYR A 304 21.45 13.31 5.81
CA TYR A 304 21.68 12.35 6.89
C TYR A 304 20.37 11.75 7.39
N MET A 305 19.34 12.58 7.59
CA MET A 305 18.00 12.10 7.95
C MET A 305 17.43 11.16 6.89
N ASN A 306 17.59 11.50 5.61
CA ASN A 306 17.12 10.66 4.51
C ASN A 306 17.80 9.29 4.50
N LEU A 307 19.12 9.24 4.73
CA LEU A 307 19.85 7.97 4.82
C LEU A 307 19.37 7.11 6.00
N ILE A 308 19.22 7.70 7.17
CA ILE A 308 18.75 6.97 8.36
C ILE A 308 17.32 6.48 8.14
N SER A 309 16.41 7.33 7.65
CA SER A 309 15.03 6.94 7.32
C SER A 309 15.00 5.77 6.34
N MET A 310 15.84 5.78 5.31
CA MET A 310 15.95 4.68 4.36
C MET A 310 16.41 3.38 5.01
N ILE A 311 17.38 3.44 5.93
CA ILE A 311 17.87 2.25 6.66
C ILE A 311 16.73 1.69 7.54
N PHE A 312 15.97 2.54 8.23
CA PHE A 312 14.82 2.11 9.02
C PHE A 312 13.73 1.47 8.14
N ASP A 313 13.41 2.05 6.97
CA ASP A 313 12.44 1.49 6.04
C ASP A 313 12.88 0.12 5.50
N ILE A 314 14.16 -0.01 5.15
CA ILE A 314 14.74 -1.29 4.69
C ILE A 314 14.63 -2.34 5.78
N ASP A 315 15.05 -2.03 7.03
CA ASP A 315 15.00 -2.98 8.14
C ASP A 315 13.56 -3.39 8.46
N LEU A 316 12.63 -2.44 8.46
CA LEU A 316 11.22 -2.70 8.65
C LEU A 316 10.64 -3.62 7.55
N ILE A 317 10.99 -3.36 6.28
CA ILE A 317 10.54 -4.18 5.16
C ILE A 317 11.13 -5.58 5.22
N ILE A 318 12.43 -5.72 5.50
CA ILE A 318 13.08 -7.02 5.64
C ILE A 318 12.42 -7.84 6.75
N LYS A 319 12.15 -7.26 7.91
CA LYS A 319 11.45 -7.93 9.01
C LYS A 319 10.04 -8.36 8.62
N LYS A 320 9.30 -7.50 7.89
CA LYS A 320 7.98 -7.87 7.37
C LYS A 320 8.05 -8.99 6.32
N MET A 321 9.10 -9.04 5.50
CA MET A 321 9.34 -10.12 4.53
C MET A 321 9.70 -11.45 5.20
N GLN A 322 10.46 -11.42 6.29
CA GLN A 322 10.84 -12.63 7.06
C GLN A 322 9.63 -13.28 7.73
N ARG A 323 8.55 -12.55 7.94
CA ARG A 323 7.32 -13.00 8.61
C ARG A 323 7.56 -13.58 10.01
N ASN A 324 6.54 -14.13 10.62
CA ASN A 324 6.62 -14.76 11.93
C ASN A 324 7.03 -16.24 11.80
N LYS A 325 7.45 -16.87 12.90
CA LYS A 325 7.80 -18.30 12.96
C LYS A 325 6.71 -19.25 12.43
N GLU A 326 5.46 -18.82 12.46
CA GLU A 326 4.30 -19.62 12.02
C GLU A 326 4.10 -19.63 10.50
N ARG A 327 4.74 -18.70 9.78
CA ARG A 327 4.54 -18.55 8.34
C ARG A 327 5.86 -18.28 7.65
N LYS A 328 6.23 -19.17 6.71
CA LYS A 328 7.46 -18.99 5.93
C LYS A 328 7.41 -17.71 5.07
N PRO A 329 8.58 -17.14 4.72
CA PRO A 329 8.68 -16.03 3.76
C PRO A 329 8.00 -16.34 2.44
N ALA A 330 7.71 -15.34 1.64
CA ALA A 330 7.24 -15.55 0.27
C ALA A 330 8.35 -16.20 -0.58
N ASP A 331 7.97 -16.95 -1.61
CA ASP A 331 8.93 -17.61 -2.51
C ASP A 331 9.84 -16.59 -3.18
N ILE A 332 9.26 -15.46 -3.61
CA ILE A 332 10.00 -14.35 -4.22
C ILE A 332 9.76 -13.09 -3.42
N ASN A 333 10.82 -12.53 -2.83
CA ASN A 333 10.78 -11.24 -2.14
C ASN A 333 11.56 -10.20 -2.95
N LEU A 334 10.86 -9.18 -3.43
CA LEU A 334 11.42 -8.11 -4.24
C LEU A 334 11.36 -6.78 -3.49
N LEU A 335 12.53 -6.19 -3.21
CA LEU A 335 12.65 -4.84 -2.68
C LEU A 335 13.30 -3.93 -3.72
N PHE A 336 12.55 -2.91 -4.14
CA PHE A 336 13.06 -1.86 -5.01
C PHE A 336 13.21 -0.56 -4.23
N ILE A 337 14.35 0.09 -4.41
CA ILE A 337 14.67 1.39 -3.80
C ILE A 337 14.91 2.36 -4.94
N GLU A 338 14.08 3.40 -5.02
CA GLU A 338 14.23 4.46 -6.03
C GLU A 338 15.17 5.54 -5.54
N GLU A 339 16.12 5.92 -6.40
CA GLU A 339 17.08 6.99 -6.18
C GLU A 339 17.67 6.98 -4.74
N PRO A 340 18.33 5.88 -4.32
CA PRO A 340 18.91 5.79 -2.98
C PRO A 340 19.93 6.89 -2.70
N GLU A 341 20.49 7.49 -3.75
CA GLU A 341 21.43 8.61 -3.70
C GLU A 341 20.74 9.97 -3.50
N ALA A 342 19.42 10.07 -3.68
CA ALA A 342 18.72 11.34 -3.60
C ALA A 342 18.93 12.02 -2.25
N HIS A 343 19.33 13.29 -2.29
CA HIS A 343 19.61 14.13 -1.12
C HIS A 343 20.75 13.65 -0.20
N THR A 344 21.54 12.63 -0.60
CA THR A 344 22.69 12.16 0.19
C THR A 344 24.00 12.70 -0.35
N HIS A 345 24.94 12.99 0.58
CA HIS A 345 26.29 13.41 0.18
C HIS A 345 27.04 12.25 -0.50
N PRO A 346 27.87 12.47 -1.55
CA PRO A 346 28.59 11.40 -2.26
C PRO A 346 29.37 10.42 -1.38
N GLN A 347 29.95 10.88 -0.28
CA GLN A 347 30.63 10.00 0.68
C GLN A 347 29.64 9.02 1.37
N MET A 348 28.44 9.49 1.67
CA MET A 348 27.40 8.65 2.29
C MET A 348 26.82 7.65 1.29
N GLN A 349 26.68 8.03 0.01
CA GLN A 349 26.29 7.12 -1.06
C GLN A 349 27.27 5.93 -1.17
N TYR A 350 28.57 6.22 -1.12
CA TYR A 350 29.58 5.16 -1.13
C TYR A 350 29.49 4.22 0.06
N VAL A 351 29.28 4.76 1.26
CA VAL A 351 29.12 3.96 2.49
C VAL A 351 27.87 3.08 2.41
N PHE A 352 26.77 3.64 1.90
CA PHE A 352 25.49 2.90 1.75
C PHE A 352 25.59 1.73 0.76
N ILE A 353 26.28 1.93 -0.37
CA ILE A 353 26.44 0.87 -1.39
C ILE A 353 27.42 -0.22 -0.92
N LYS A 354 28.40 0.14 -0.09
CA LYS A 354 29.44 -0.79 0.35
C LYS A 354 28.98 -1.72 1.49
N ASN A 355 28.05 -1.29 2.33
CA ASN A 355 27.54 -2.01 3.49
C ASN A 355 26.17 -2.60 3.24
#